data_7e3f967b8fa3ceef80fb043a7058253e
#
_entry.id   7e3f967b8fa3ceef80fb043a7058253e
#
_cell.length_a   1.000
_cell.length_b   1.000
_cell.length_c   1.000
_cell.angle_alpha   90.00
_cell.angle_beta   90.00
_cell.angle_gamma   90.00
#
_symmetry.space_group_name_H-M   'P 1'
#
loop_
_entity.id
_entity.type
_entity.pdbx_description
1 polymer ?
#
loop_
_entity_poly.entity_id
_entity_poly.type
_entity_poly.pdbx_seq_one_letter_code
_entity_poly.pdbx_strand_id
1 'polypeptide(L)'
;MVLVRLTGGLGNQMFQYAAGRALADRLDAELVLDTRAFDHVLARQVYTRRSYALSPFRLRARLATAADLKDWPVWVVEIGLRLRLLRPLIRPWYFQSGTGYDPGVTRLREPVCLVGYWQSERYFLDSADGIRDDFGLLRALSAANQQLLDLARSANSVGLHVRRGDFVS
;
A
#
# COMPACT_ATOMS: atom_id res chain seq x y z
N MET A 1 6.37 -15.49 3.25
CA MET A 1 5.53 -14.60 2.42
C MET A 1 4.99 -13.46 3.26
N VAL A 2 5.14 -12.22 2.79
CA VAL A 2 4.49 -11.03 3.34
C VAL A 2 3.33 -10.66 2.42
N LEU A 3 2.10 -10.72 2.93
CA LEU A 3 0.90 -10.31 2.22
C LEU A 3 0.53 -8.88 2.64
N VAL A 4 0.23 -8.00 1.69
CA VAL A 4 -0.21 -6.63 1.97
C VAL A 4 -1.60 -6.42 1.38
N ARG A 5 -2.57 -6.11 2.24
CA ARG A 5 -3.91 -5.73 1.79
C ARG A 5 -3.91 -4.28 1.32
N LEU A 6 -4.07 -4.07 0.03
CA LEU A 6 -4.14 -2.73 -0.57
C LEU A 6 -5.54 -2.15 -0.45
N THR A 7 -5.60 -0.85 -0.08
CA THR A 7 -6.86 -0.08 0.04
C THR A 7 -6.61 1.39 -0.27
N GLY A 8 -7.69 2.13 -0.54
CA GLY A 8 -7.61 3.58 -0.75
C GLY A 8 -7.05 3.99 -2.11
N GLY A 9 -6.63 5.25 -2.23
CA GLY A 9 -6.08 5.82 -3.46
C GLY A 9 -4.60 5.52 -3.66
N LEU A 10 -4.03 6.01 -4.77
CA LEU A 10 -2.65 5.77 -5.18
C LEU A 10 -1.64 5.99 -4.05
N GLY A 11 -1.66 7.15 -3.38
CA GLY A 11 -0.70 7.45 -2.30
C GLY A 11 -0.77 6.44 -1.14
N ASN A 12 -1.99 6.02 -0.74
CA ASN A 12 -2.14 4.99 0.30
C ASN A 12 -1.55 3.65 -0.16
N GLN A 13 -1.80 3.24 -1.40
CA GLN A 13 -1.26 2.01 -1.97
C GLN A 13 0.28 2.06 -2.06
N MET A 14 0.86 3.22 -2.37
CA MET A 14 2.32 3.41 -2.37
C MET A 14 2.91 3.20 -0.97
N PHE A 15 2.31 3.79 0.08
CA PHE A 15 2.76 3.57 1.45
C PHE A 15 2.60 2.12 1.91
N GLN A 16 1.48 1.48 1.56
CA GLN A 16 1.22 0.07 1.86
C GLN A 16 2.25 -0.84 1.19
N TYR A 17 2.52 -0.59 -0.09
CA TYR A 17 3.57 -1.28 -0.82
C TYR A 17 4.94 -1.10 -0.16
N ALA A 18 5.35 0.14 0.12
CA ALA A 18 6.66 0.46 0.66
C ALA A 18 6.89 -0.20 2.02
N ALA A 19 5.90 -0.16 2.92
CA ALA A 19 5.99 -0.85 4.21
C ALA A 19 6.08 -2.37 4.06
N GLY A 20 5.30 -2.96 3.16
CA GLY A 20 5.34 -4.38 2.84
C GLY A 20 6.67 -4.80 2.21
N ARG A 21 7.21 -3.96 1.30
CA ARG A 21 8.49 -4.20 0.62
C ARG A 21 9.64 -4.22 1.62
N ALA A 22 9.73 -3.22 2.49
CA ALA A 22 10.76 -3.16 3.53
C ALA A 22 10.67 -4.34 4.51
N LEU A 23 9.45 -4.75 4.87
CA LEU A 23 9.24 -5.93 5.71
C LEU A 23 9.67 -7.22 5.00
N ALA A 24 9.33 -7.37 3.72
CA ALA A 24 9.69 -8.52 2.91
C ALA A 24 11.22 -8.63 2.72
N ASP A 25 11.90 -7.50 2.44
CA ASP A 25 13.37 -7.45 2.36
C ASP A 25 14.02 -7.88 3.69
N ARG A 26 13.52 -7.38 4.82
CA ARG A 26 14.04 -7.74 6.15
C ARG A 26 13.86 -9.22 6.49
N LEU A 27 12.80 -9.85 6.00
CA LEU A 27 12.48 -11.25 6.26
C LEU A 27 13.01 -12.21 5.19
N ASP A 28 13.65 -11.69 4.15
CA ASP A 28 14.02 -12.44 2.93
C ASP A 28 12.81 -13.23 2.36
N ALA A 29 11.68 -12.54 2.26
CA ALA A 29 10.40 -13.13 1.95
C ALA A 29 9.77 -12.55 0.67
N GLU A 30 8.93 -13.33 0.00
CA GLU A 30 8.15 -12.85 -1.14
C GLU A 30 7.09 -11.83 -0.68
N LEU A 31 6.98 -10.72 -1.42
CA LEU A 31 5.92 -9.73 -1.25
C LEU A 31 4.74 -10.01 -2.19
N VAL A 32 3.55 -10.14 -1.62
CA VAL A 32 2.30 -10.42 -2.34
C VAL A 32 1.27 -9.35 -2.03
N LEU A 33 0.56 -8.85 -3.04
CA LEU A 33 -0.41 -7.75 -2.91
C LEU A 33 -1.85 -8.27 -3.03
N ASP A 34 -2.64 -8.12 -1.97
CA ASP A 34 -4.07 -8.46 -1.96
C ASP A 34 -4.91 -7.26 -2.42
N THR A 35 -5.51 -7.36 -3.59
CA THR A 35 -6.33 -6.32 -4.22
C THR A 35 -7.83 -6.51 -4.02
N ARG A 36 -8.29 -7.53 -3.29
CA ARG A 36 -9.73 -7.85 -3.11
C ARG A 36 -10.56 -6.71 -2.51
N ALA A 37 -9.92 -5.76 -1.83
CA ALA A 37 -10.64 -4.58 -1.33
C ALA A 37 -11.19 -3.67 -2.44
N PHE A 38 -10.70 -3.81 -3.68
CA PHE A 38 -11.18 -3.04 -4.83
C PHE A 38 -12.31 -3.76 -5.58
N ASP A 39 -12.44 -5.08 -5.41
CA ASP A 39 -13.47 -5.88 -6.08
C ASP A 39 -14.81 -5.84 -5.32
N HIS A 40 -14.75 -5.72 -3.99
CA HIS A 40 -15.92 -5.70 -3.11
C HIS A 40 -16.36 -4.26 -2.83
N VAL A 41 -17.11 -3.70 -3.76
CA VAL A 41 -17.84 -2.46 -3.52
C VAL A 41 -19.09 -2.82 -2.70
N LEU A 42 -19.02 -2.70 -1.39
CA LEU A 42 -20.21 -2.60 -0.56
C LEU A 42 -20.97 -1.35 -1.04
N ALA A 43 -22.12 -1.55 -1.69
CA ALA A 43 -22.93 -0.55 -2.39
C ALA A 43 -23.47 0.59 -1.49
N ARG A 44 -23.01 0.72 -0.27
CA ARG A 44 -23.44 1.71 0.73
C ARG A 44 -22.45 2.81 1.04
N GLN A 45 -21.26 2.81 0.44
CA GLN A 45 -20.30 3.86 0.74
C GLN A 45 -20.35 4.99 -0.30
N VAL A 46 -20.68 6.17 0.17
CA VAL A 46 -20.72 7.46 -0.55
C VAL A 46 -19.32 7.90 -1.02
N TYR A 47 -18.31 7.06 -0.88
CA TYR A 47 -16.91 7.39 -1.17
C TYR A 47 -16.53 7.05 -2.60
N THR A 48 -15.65 7.85 -3.17
CA THR A 48 -15.09 7.65 -4.51
C THR A 48 -14.59 6.22 -4.70
N ARG A 49 -15.10 5.53 -5.72
CA ARG A 49 -14.66 4.19 -6.10
C ARG A 49 -13.14 4.21 -6.33
N ARG A 50 -12.43 3.32 -5.69
CA ARG A 50 -10.99 3.16 -5.84
C ARG A 50 -10.69 1.88 -6.60
N SER A 51 -9.55 1.85 -7.29
CA SER A 51 -9.04 0.68 -8.02
C SER A 51 -7.58 0.48 -7.69
N TYR A 52 -7.03 -0.67 -8.08
CA TYR A 52 -5.60 -0.91 -8.03
C TYR A 52 -4.88 0.08 -8.96
N ALA A 53 -3.99 0.88 -8.39
CA ALA A 53 -3.36 2.00 -9.07
C ALA A 53 -1.83 1.87 -9.20
N LEU A 54 -1.25 0.77 -8.71
CA LEU A 54 0.20 0.56 -8.76
C LEU A 54 0.70 -0.11 -10.05
N SER A 55 -0.19 -0.50 -10.95
CA SER A 55 0.16 -1.18 -12.22
C SER A 55 1.14 -0.43 -13.15
N PRO A 56 1.29 0.91 -13.10
CA PRO A 56 2.28 1.59 -13.92
C PRO A 56 3.74 1.44 -13.47
N PHE A 57 3.99 0.91 -12.28
CA PHE A 57 5.32 0.89 -11.65
C PHE A 57 6.01 -0.48 -11.76
N ARG A 58 7.35 -0.48 -11.67
CA ARG A 58 8.22 -1.68 -11.74
C ARG A 58 8.33 -2.39 -10.38
N LEU A 59 7.21 -2.72 -9.78
CA LEU A 59 7.18 -3.27 -8.43
C LEU A 59 7.88 -4.65 -8.34
N ARG A 60 8.60 -4.86 -7.26
CA ARG A 60 9.13 -6.17 -6.88
C ARG A 60 8.14 -6.92 -5.99
N ALA A 61 6.95 -7.13 -6.53
CA ALA A 61 5.85 -7.84 -5.89
C ALA A 61 4.96 -8.46 -6.96
N ARG A 62 4.20 -9.48 -6.61
CA ARG A 62 3.14 -10.00 -7.45
C ARG A 62 1.76 -9.78 -6.82
N LEU A 63 0.74 -9.83 -7.66
CA LEU A 63 -0.64 -9.87 -7.16
C LEU A 63 -0.95 -11.25 -6.58
N ALA A 64 -1.78 -11.27 -5.55
CA ALA A 64 -2.24 -12.49 -4.92
C ALA A 64 -3.13 -13.30 -5.86
N THR A 65 -2.90 -14.60 -5.91
CA THR A 65 -3.77 -15.57 -6.58
C THR A 65 -4.82 -16.12 -5.60
N ALA A 66 -5.83 -16.82 -6.10
CA ALA A 66 -6.81 -17.49 -5.26
C ALA A 66 -6.15 -18.52 -4.32
N ALA A 67 -5.06 -19.15 -4.74
CA ALA A 67 -4.32 -20.12 -3.92
C ALA A 67 -3.62 -19.43 -2.75
N ASP A 68 -3.04 -18.24 -2.96
CA ASP A 68 -2.43 -17.45 -1.87
C ASP A 68 -3.45 -17.03 -0.82
N LEU A 69 -4.68 -16.78 -1.25
CA LEU A 69 -5.72 -16.14 -0.45
C LEU A 69 -6.66 -17.12 0.28
N LYS A 70 -6.53 -18.43 0.02
CA LYS A 70 -7.41 -19.46 0.61
C LYS A 70 -7.41 -19.44 2.15
N ASP A 71 -6.24 -19.19 2.75
CA ASP A 71 -6.04 -19.18 4.20
C ASP A 71 -6.19 -17.75 4.79
N TRP A 72 -6.58 -16.76 3.96
CA TRP A 72 -6.69 -15.35 4.31
C TRP A 72 -8.11 -14.81 4.08
N PRO A 73 -9.12 -15.28 4.81
CA PRO A 73 -10.50 -14.89 4.59
C PRO A 73 -10.76 -13.41 4.91
N VAL A 74 -11.49 -12.72 4.03
CA VAL A 74 -11.75 -11.28 4.14
C VAL A 74 -12.54 -10.91 5.41
N TRP A 75 -13.42 -11.78 5.89
CA TRP A 75 -14.21 -11.54 7.11
C TRP A 75 -13.34 -11.31 8.35
N VAL A 76 -12.14 -11.89 8.40
CA VAL A 76 -11.18 -11.66 9.50
C VAL A 76 -10.77 -10.18 9.56
N VAL A 77 -10.63 -9.53 8.41
CA VAL A 77 -10.34 -8.08 8.36
C VAL A 77 -11.48 -7.27 8.98
N GLU A 78 -12.71 -7.62 8.64
CA GLU A 78 -13.90 -6.94 9.20
C GLU A 78 -13.99 -7.10 10.71
N ILE A 79 -13.76 -8.31 11.23
CA ILE A 79 -13.69 -8.55 12.67
C ILE A 79 -12.56 -7.75 13.29
N GLY A 80 -11.35 -7.80 12.76
CA GLY A 80 -10.20 -7.07 13.28
C GLY A 80 -10.38 -5.55 13.24
N LEU A 81 -11.13 -5.02 12.28
CA LEU A 81 -11.46 -3.59 12.22
C LEU A 81 -12.52 -3.19 13.24
N ARG A 82 -13.51 -4.05 13.49
CA ARG A 82 -14.62 -3.81 14.44
C ARG A 82 -14.20 -4.09 15.87
N LEU A 83 -13.53 -5.21 16.11
CA LEU A 83 -13.20 -5.72 17.45
C LEU A 83 -11.69 -5.61 17.70
N ARG A 84 -11.22 -4.38 17.96
CA ARG A 84 -9.79 -4.08 18.15
C ARG A 84 -9.11 -4.95 19.21
N LEU A 85 -9.83 -5.35 20.25
CA LEU A 85 -9.32 -6.20 21.33
C LEU A 85 -8.95 -7.62 20.85
N LEU A 86 -9.55 -8.11 19.77
CA LEU A 86 -9.27 -9.45 19.24
C LEU A 86 -8.08 -9.49 18.25
N ARG A 87 -7.55 -8.32 17.85
CA ARG A 87 -6.43 -8.24 16.86
C ARG A 87 -5.21 -9.09 17.24
N PRO A 88 -4.75 -9.12 18.49
CA PRO A 88 -3.61 -9.95 18.86
C PRO A 88 -3.86 -11.46 18.72
N LEU A 89 -5.14 -11.88 18.71
CA LEU A 89 -5.55 -13.27 18.61
C LEU A 89 -5.74 -13.74 17.17
N ILE A 90 -5.80 -12.81 16.20
CA ILE A 90 -6.08 -13.09 14.79
C ILE A 90 -4.76 -13.17 14.01
N ARG A 91 -3.80 -13.94 14.49
CA ARG A 91 -2.56 -14.20 13.75
C ARG A 91 -2.84 -15.15 12.58
N PRO A 92 -2.13 -14.97 11.46
CA PRO A 92 -0.99 -14.07 11.20
C PRO A 92 -1.38 -12.68 10.65
N TRP A 93 -2.58 -12.18 10.90
CA TRP A 93 -2.99 -10.82 10.51
C TRP A 93 -2.39 -9.78 11.45
N TYR A 94 -1.82 -8.72 10.89
CA TYR A 94 -1.28 -7.60 11.66
C TYR A 94 -1.97 -6.29 11.26
N PHE A 95 -2.70 -5.73 12.21
CA PHE A 95 -3.44 -4.49 12.03
C PHE A 95 -2.64 -3.33 12.61
N GLN A 96 -2.38 -2.31 11.78
CA GLN A 96 -1.70 -1.10 12.25
C GLN A 96 -2.42 -0.50 13.46
N SER A 97 -1.67 -0.16 14.49
CA SER A 97 -2.17 0.53 15.68
C SER A 97 -2.09 2.05 15.50
N GLY A 98 -3.26 2.72 15.48
CA GLY A 98 -3.32 4.17 15.32
C GLY A 98 -2.98 4.66 13.92
N THR A 99 -2.69 5.97 13.81
CA THR A 99 -2.36 6.64 12.53
C THR A 99 -0.87 6.93 12.35
N GLY A 100 -0.07 6.78 13.42
CA GLY A 100 1.37 7.03 13.41
C GLY A 100 2.20 5.78 13.10
N TYR A 101 3.50 5.91 13.37
CA TYR A 101 4.42 4.78 13.26
C TYR A 101 4.14 3.73 14.33
N ASP A 102 3.94 2.49 13.91
CA ASP A 102 3.75 1.33 14.77
C ASP A 102 5.03 0.48 14.80
N PRO A 103 5.83 0.55 15.89
CA PRO A 103 7.09 -0.18 15.97
C PRO A 103 6.89 -1.70 16.07
N GLY A 104 5.70 -2.18 16.34
CA GLY A 104 5.40 -3.62 16.39
C GLY A 104 5.71 -4.33 15.09
N VAL A 105 5.67 -3.62 13.94
CA VAL A 105 6.01 -4.17 12.62
C VAL A 105 7.42 -4.76 12.57
N THR A 106 8.36 -4.21 13.35
CA THR A 106 9.76 -4.68 13.36
C THR A 106 9.92 -6.08 13.97
N ARG A 107 8.95 -6.54 14.74
CA ARG A 107 8.95 -7.84 15.43
C ARG A 107 8.21 -8.94 14.65
N LEU A 108 7.62 -8.58 13.52
CA LEU A 108 6.84 -9.53 12.73
C LEU A 108 7.74 -10.61 12.11
N ARG A 109 7.15 -11.77 11.91
CA ARG A 109 7.70 -12.93 11.22
C ARG A 109 6.70 -13.36 10.15
N GLU A 110 7.18 -14.02 9.12
CA GLU A 110 6.31 -14.62 8.10
C GLU A 110 5.70 -15.95 8.57
N PRO A 111 4.55 -16.38 8.06
CA PRO A 111 3.69 -15.61 7.16
C PRO A 111 2.95 -14.49 7.90
N VAL A 112 2.76 -13.34 7.25
CA VAL A 112 2.02 -12.22 7.84
C VAL A 112 1.22 -11.45 6.79
N CYS A 113 0.02 -10.97 7.15
CA CYS A 113 -0.76 -10.04 6.35
C CYS A 113 -0.84 -8.67 7.03
N LEU A 114 -0.34 -7.65 6.36
CA LEU A 114 -0.42 -6.26 6.81
C LEU A 114 -1.77 -5.63 6.45
N VAL A 115 -2.46 -5.09 7.45
CA VAL A 115 -3.71 -4.34 7.30
C VAL A 115 -3.58 -2.96 7.92
N GLY A 116 -3.55 -1.92 7.11
CA GLY A 116 -3.37 -0.53 7.55
C GLY A 116 -2.98 0.39 6.42
N TYR A 117 -2.73 1.66 6.72
CA TYR A 117 -2.28 2.66 5.73
C TYR A 117 -0.77 2.85 5.71
N TRP A 118 -0.09 2.61 6.82
CA TRP A 118 1.38 2.63 6.95
C TRP A 118 2.02 3.96 6.54
N GLN A 119 1.33 5.07 6.76
CA GLN A 119 1.67 6.42 6.30
C GLN A 119 2.80 7.05 7.14
N SER A 120 3.97 6.39 7.15
CA SER A 120 5.20 6.92 7.74
C SER A 120 6.40 6.37 7.00
N GLU A 121 7.35 7.22 6.63
CA GLU A 121 8.62 6.80 6.02
C GLU A 121 9.46 5.90 6.94
N ARG A 122 9.23 5.98 8.26
CA ARG A 122 9.95 5.17 9.26
C ARG A 122 9.80 3.66 9.05
N TYR A 123 8.79 3.22 8.28
CA TYR A 123 8.61 1.80 7.95
C TYR A 123 9.61 1.30 6.93
N PHE A 124 10.20 2.18 6.12
CA PHE A 124 10.99 1.81 4.95
C PHE A 124 12.22 2.68 4.69
N LEU A 125 12.70 3.44 5.70
CA LEU A 125 13.89 4.28 5.58
C LEU A 125 15.10 3.49 5.06
N ASP A 126 15.36 2.32 5.62
CA ASP A 126 16.50 1.47 5.27
C ASP A 126 16.42 0.87 3.87
N SER A 127 15.22 0.89 3.26
CA SER A 127 14.95 0.36 1.91
C SER A 127 14.57 1.46 0.91
N ALA A 128 14.74 2.74 1.28
CA ALA A 128 14.17 3.87 0.55
C ALA A 128 14.64 3.95 -0.91
N ASP A 129 15.91 3.69 -1.19
CA ASP A 129 16.45 3.79 -2.55
C ASP A 129 15.89 2.69 -3.46
N GLY A 130 15.86 1.44 -2.98
CA GLY A 130 15.25 0.33 -3.72
C GLY A 130 13.75 0.54 -3.97
N ILE A 131 13.04 1.15 -3.01
CA ILE A 131 11.62 1.48 -3.17
C ILE A 131 11.40 2.60 -4.19
N ARG A 132 12.29 3.61 -4.26
CA ARG A 132 12.26 4.64 -5.31
C ARG A 132 12.45 4.03 -6.70
N ASP A 133 13.36 3.06 -6.83
CA ASP A 133 13.56 2.33 -8.09
C ASP A 133 12.33 1.51 -8.49
N ASP A 134 11.68 0.86 -7.51
CA ASP A 134 10.45 0.09 -7.71
C ASP A 134 9.31 0.99 -8.23
N PHE A 135 9.26 2.27 -7.83
CA PHE A 135 8.30 3.24 -8.36
C PHE A 135 8.72 3.86 -9.71
N GLY A 136 9.78 3.37 -10.33
CA GLY A 136 10.09 3.66 -11.72
C GLY A 136 8.95 3.21 -12.65
N LEU A 137 8.64 4.03 -13.66
CA LEU A 137 7.56 3.73 -14.60
C LEU A 137 7.93 2.56 -15.52
N LEU A 138 6.98 1.67 -15.78
CA LEU A 138 7.11 0.56 -16.74
C LEU A 138 7.17 1.06 -18.19
N ARG A 139 6.51 2.19 -18.47
CA ARG A 139 6.43 2.78 -19.79
C ARG A 139 7.02 4.19 -19.79
N ALA A 140 7.62 4.59 -20.90
CA ALA A 140 8.06 5.95 -21.10
C ALA A 140 6.88 6.94 -20.97
N LEU A 141 7.17 8.14 -20.48
CA LEU A 141 6.20 9.21 -20.45
C LEU A 141 5.76 9.59 -21.87
N SER A 142 4.54 10.10 -21.99
CA SER A 142 4.13 10.76 -23.25
C SER A 142 5.02 11.97 -23.52
N ALA A 143 5.14 12.39 -24.79
CA ALA A 143 5.95 13.54 -25.15
C ALA A 143 5.56 14.81 -24.35
N ALA A 144 4.27 15.04 -24.13
CA ALA A 144 3.79 16.18 -23.34
C ALA A 144 4.22 16.08 -21.87
N ASN A 145 4.13 14.91 -21.25
CA ASN A 145 4.56 14.71 -19.87
C ASN A 145 6.10 14.79 -19.74
N GLN A 146 6.84 14.34 -20.76
CA GLN A 146 8.30 14.47 -20.78
C GLN A 146 8.70 15.94 -20.85
N GLN A 147 8.07 16.75 -21.69
CA GLN A 147 8.32 18.19 -21.76
C GLN A 147 8.06 18.90 -20.42
N LEU A 148 6.97 18.55 -19.72
CA LEU A 148 6.68 19.08 -18.39
C LEU A 148 7.74 18.67 -17.35
N LEU A 149 8.20 17.43 -17.40
CA LEU A 149 9.26 16.95 -16.53
C LEU A 149 10.58 17.68 -16.79
N ASP A 150 10.94 17.89 -18.05
CA ASP A 150 12.16 18.59 -18.44
C ASP A 150 12.10 20.07 -18.01
N LEU A 151 10.93 20.72 -18.18
CA LEU A 151 10.68 22.06 -17.67
C LEU A 151 10.81 22.11 -16.12
N ALA A 152 10.21 21.16 -15.41
CA ALA A 152 10.29 21.09 -13.96
C ALA A 152 11.73 20.88 -13.46
N ARG A 153 12.56 20.16 -14.20
CA ARG A 153 13.98 19.92 -13.87
C ARG A 153 14.91 21.08 -14.22
N SER A 154 14.53 21.92 -15.18
CA SER A 154 15.35 23.05 -15.64
C SER A 154 15.28 24.28 -14.73
N ALA A 155 14.42 24.30 -13.73
CA ALA A 155 14.18 25.42 -12.84
C ALA A 155 13.90 24.95 -11.39
N ASN A 156 13.91 25.89 -10.44
CA ASN A 156 13.42 25.65 -9.09
C ASN A 156 11.88 25.57 -9.11
N SER A 157 11.36 24.37 -9.31
CA SER A 157 9.92 24.15 -9.49
C SER A 157 9.21 23.83 -8.17
N VAL A 158 8.00 24.36 -8.02
CA VAL A 158 7.11 24.07 -6.89
C VAL A 158 5.84 23.41 -7.42
N GLY A 159 5.56 22.18 -6.97
CA GLY A 159 4.32 21.50 -7.25
C GLY A 159 3.24 21.87 -6.23
N LEU A 160 2.07 22.31 -6.68
CA LEU A 160 0.91 22.58 -5.84
C LEU A 160 -0.23 21.62 -6.20
N HIS A 161 -0.70 20.84 -5.20
CA HIS A 161 -1.89 20.01 -5.34
C HIS A 161 -3.03 20.55 -4.51
N VAL A 162 -4.13 20.95 -5.15
CA VAL A 162 -5.36 21.41 -4.49
C VAL A 162 -6.40 20.29 -4.54
N ARG A 163 -6.60 19.61 -3.41
CA ARG A 163 -7.64 18.59 -3.30
C ARG A 163 -9.00 19.20 -3.14
N ARG A 164 -9.93 18.82 -4.01
CA ARG A 164 -11.37 19.17 -3.99
C ARG A 164 -12.21 17.88 -3.91
N GLY A 165 -13.48 17.94 -4.13
CA GLY A 165 -14.35 16.77 -4.12
C GLY A 165 -14.85 16.44 -2.72
N ASP A 166 -14.45 15.31 -2.16
CA ASP A 166 -14.87 14.82 -0.84
C ASP A 166 -14.53 15.76 0.34
N PHE A 167 -13.78 16.85 0.10
CA PHE A 167 -13.46 17.91 1.06
C PHE A 167 -14.21 19.23 0.79
N VAL A 168 -15.03 19.30 -0.23
CA VAL A 168 -15.86 20.47 -0.57
C VAL A 168 -17.31 20.06 -0.36
N SER A 169 -17.81 20.27 0.85
CA SER A 169 -19.24 20.20 1.19
C SER A 169 -19.80 21.61 1.26
#